data_babdcb3bb3dcc073a29c2c75178b9012
#
_entry.id   babdcb3bb3dcc073a29c2c75178b9012
#
_cell.length_a   1.000
_cell.length_b   1.000
_cell.length_c   1.000
_cell.angle_alpha   90.00
_cell.angle_beta   90.00
_cell.angle_gamma   90.00
#
_symmetry.space_group_name_H-M   'P 1'
#
loop_
_entity.id
_entity.type
_entity.pdbx_description
1 polymer ?
#
loop_
_entity_poly.entity_id
_entity_poly.type
_entity_poly.pdbx_seq_one_letter_code
_entity_poly.pdbx_strand_id
1 'polypeptide(L)'
;MRSVELIESWPVENVGTAVVSSDGQVVASHGDLERVFPLASVSKLLTAYAALVAVEEGAVGLDDPAGPEGATIRHLLAHTAGYDFSERTVRAAPGDRRIYSNVGFEVLAETIAERSGIDFASYAHEAVLVPLAMTSTDVSGSPAAGASSTVMDLARFAAELQRPTLLHPETVAEAASVVFPGLDGVVPGFGRQRPNDWGLGFEIRDGKSPHWTGAQSSPRTFGHFGQSGTFLWVDPEAQLACVALSDRDFGPWAAEVWPTFTDAVLAEHRR
;
A
#
# COMPACT_ATOMS: atom_id res chain seq x y z
N MET A 1 -14.19 -12.08 -22.82
CA MET A 1 -13.78 -10.75 -22.31
C MET A 1 -12.60 -11.03 -21.40
N ARG A 2 -11.46 -10.35 -21.61
CA ARG A 2 -10.29 -10.50 -20.72
C ARG A 2 -10.61 -9.85 -19.36
N SER A 3 -10.01 -10.35 -18.30
CA SER A 3 -10.27 -9.84 -16.94
C SER A 3 -10.06 -8.33 -16.81
N VAL A 4 -9.00 -7.80 -17.42
CA VAL A 4 -8.69 -6.36 -17.39
C VAL A 4 -9.73 -5.49 -18.10
N GLU A 5 -10.52 -6.03 -19.04
CA GLU A 5 -11.59 -5.31 -19.74
C GLU A 5 -12.83 -5.08 -18.85
N LEU A 6 -12.94 -5.80 -17.71
CA LEU A 6 -14.04 -5.60 -16.76
C LEU A 6 -14.11 -4.17 -16.20
N ILE A 7 -12.99 -3.43 -16.19
CA ILE A 7 -12.97 -2.03 -15.75
C ILE A 7 -13.85 -1.12 -16.61
N GLU A 8 -14.16 -1.49 -17.86
CA GLU A 8 -15.08 -0.73 -18.72
C GLU A 8 -16.51 -0.65 -18.17
N SER A 9 -16.89 -1.62 -17.33
CA SER A 9 -18.20 -1.64 -16.67
C SER A 9 -18.24 -0.83 -15.36
N TRP A 10 -17.10 -0.33 -14.88
CA TRP A 10 -17.06 0.44 -13.67
C TRP A 10 -17.73 1.80 -13.84
N PRO A 11 -18.46 2.29 -12.85
CA PRO A 11 -19.16 3.55 -12.93
C PRO A 11 -18.23 4.76 -12.69
N VAL A 12 -17.16 4.85 -13.47
CA VAL A 12 -16.10 5.87 -13.39
C VAL A 12 -15.92 6.51 -14.78
N GLU A 13 -15.39 7.72 -14.84
CA GLU A 13 -15.14 8.39 -16.12
C GLU A 13 -13.81 7.97 -16.71
N ASN A 14 -12.77 7.89 -15.87
CA ASN A 14 -11.43 7.49 -16.27
C ASN A 14 -10.91 6.39 -15.35
N VAL A 15 -10.32 5.37 -15.96
CA VAL A 15 -9.74 4.22 -15.24
C VAL A 15 -8.65 3.58 -16.06
N GLY A 16 -7.64 3.06 -15.35
CA GLY A 16 -6.60 2.21 -15.94
C GLY A 16 -6.21 1.11 -14.98
N THR A 17 -5.77 -0.03 -15.54
CA THR A 17 -5.29 -1.18 -14.76
C THR A 17 -4.14 -1.89 -15.45
N ALA A 18 -3.26 -2.49 -14.65
CA ALA A 18 -2.20 -3.37 -15.12
C ALA A 18 -2.04 -4.56 -14.17
N VAL A 19 -1.78 -5.74 -14.75
CA VAL A 19 -1.42 -6.98 -14.06
C VAL A 19 0.06 -7.24 -14.31
N VAL A 20 0.82 -7.46 -13.24
CA VAL A 20 2.28 -7.62 -13.27
C VAL A 20 2.63 -8.99 -12.72
N SER A 21 3.38 -9.77 -13.50
CA SER A 21 3.90 -11.08 -13.07
C SER A 21 5.15 -10.94 -12.19
N SER A 22 5.53 -12.02 -11.50
CA SER A 22 6.66 -12.04 -10.58
C SER A 22 8.03 -11.80 -11.21
N ASP A 23 8.13 -11.89 -12.54
CA ASP A 23 9.32 -11.50 -13.31
C ASP A 23 9.34 -10.00 -13.66
N GLY A 24 8.35 -9.24 -13.19
CA GLY A 24 8.24 -7.79 -13.39
C GLY A 24 7.62 -7.37 -14.72
N GLN A 25 7.06 -8.30 -15.49
CA GLN A 25 6.43 -7.97 -16.77
C GLN A 25 4.95 -7.60 -16.59
N VAL A 26 4.50 -6.57 -17.31
CA VAL A 26 3.07 -6.29 -17.46
C VAL A 26 2.48 -7.34 -18.41
N VAL A 27 1.71 -8.28 -17.87
CA VAL A 27 1.11 -9.41 -18.63
C VAL A 27 -0.26 -9.08 -19.19
N ALA A 28 -0.95 -8.10 -18.60
CA ALA A 28 -2.21 -7.57 -19.11
C ALA A 28 -2.37 -6.11 -18.63
N SER A 29 -3.03 -5.31 -19.45
CA SER A 29 -3.39 -3.92 -19.11
C SER A 29 -4.58 -3.45 -19.92
N HIS A 30 -5.31 -2.47 -19.39
CA HIS A 30 -6.45 -1.84 -20.06
C HIS A 30 -6.71 -0.43 -19.53
N GLY A 31 -7.33 0.42 -20.36
CA GLY A 31 -7.68 1.79 -20.00
C GLY A 31 -6.53 2.78 -20.13
N ASP A 32 -6.59 3.87 -19.37
CA ASP A 32 -5.63 4.98 -19.43
C ASP A 32 -4.43 4.70 -18.49
N LEU A 33 -3.33 4.27 -19.07
CA LEU A 33 -2.15 3.80 -18.33
C LEU A 33 -1.22 4.93 -17.91
N GLU A 34 -1.23 6.06 -18.62
CA GLU A 34 -0.31 7.18 -18.43
C GLU A 34 -0.97 8.40 -17.75
N ARG A 35 -2.28 8.34 -17.53
CA ARG A 35 -2.97 9.38 -16.78
C ARG A 35 -2.52 9.40 -15.33
N VAL A 36 -2.26 10.61 -14.82
CA VAL A 36 -1.94 10.82 -13.41
C VAL A 36 -3.23 10.82 -12.60
N PHE A 37 -3.30 9.98 -11.58
CA PHE A 37 -4.41 9.86 -10.63
C PHE A 37 -3.93 10.17 -9.22
N PRO A 38 -4.75 10.81 -8.37
CA PRO A 38 -4.47 10.91 -6.94
C PRO A 38 -4.55 9.53 -6.31
N LEU A 39 -3.56 9.18 -5.51
CA LEU A 39 -3.43 7.84 -4.92
C LEU A 39 -4.19 7.66 -3.61
N ALA A 40 -4.50 8.75 -2.91
CA ALA A 40 -4.97 8.70 -1.54
C ALA A 40 -4.10 7.73 -0.71
N SER A 41 -4.68 6.79 0.01
CA SER A 41 -3.93 5.91 0.92
C SER A 41 -2.97 4.91 0.26
N VAL A 42 -3.03 4.71 -1.06
CA VAL A 42 -1.99 3.95 -1.78
C VAL A 42 -0.62 4.65 -1.65
N SER A 43 -0.59 5.97 -1.38
CA SER A 43 0.63 6.72 -1.02
C SER A 43 1.43 6.07 0.11
N LYS A 44 0.75 5.44 1.07
CA LYS A 44 1.40 4.79 2.22
C LYS A 44 2.34 3.65 1.81
N LEU A 45 2.08 2.99 0.68
CA LEU A 45 2.97 1.95 0.17
C LEU A 45 4.33 2.55 -0.22
N LEU A 46 4.34 3.70 -0.90
CA LEU A 46 5.56 4.42 -1.29
C LEU A 46 6.29 4.96 -0.05
N THR A 47 5.55 5.53 0.89
CA THR A 47 6.09 6.04 2.16
C THR A 47 6.71 4.93 3.00
N ALA A 48 6.03 3.79 3.12
CA ALA A 48 6.55 2.64 3.86
C ALA A 48 7.81 2.08 3.18
N TYR A 49 7.81 2.01 1.86
CA TYR A 49 8.98 1.52 1.12
C TYR A 49 10.20 2.44 1.30
N ALA A 50 10.00 3.76 1.22
CA ALA A 50 11.06 4.74 1.51
C ALA A 50 11.56 4.64 2.96
N ALA A 51 10.66 4.39 3.92
CA ALA A 51 11.05 4.16 5.31
C ALA A 51 11.90 2.89 5.49
N LEU A 52 11.59 1.82 4.76
CA LEU A 52 12.40 0.60 4.77
C LEU A 52 13.79 0.80 4.12
N VAL A 53 13.88 1.65 3.08
CA VAL A 53 15.18 2.09 2.55
C VAL A 53 15.98 2.82 3.62
N ALA A 54 15.35 3.75 4.35
CA ALA A 54 16.02 4.47 5.45
C ALA A 54 16.50 3.52 6.57
N VAL A 55 15.79 2.42 6.79
CA VAL A 55 16.23 1.37 7.73
C VAL A 55 17.46 0.64 7.21
N GLU A 56 17.49 0.22 5.95
CA GLU A 56 18.65 -0.48 5.38
C GLU A 56 19.90 0.42 5.25
N GLU A 57 19.68 1.70 4.98
CA GLU A 57 20.76 2.71 4.96
C GLU A 57 21.27 3.05 6.38
N GLY A 58 20.57 2.61 7.43
CA GLY A 58 20.95 2.89 8.82
C GLY A 58 20.64 4.32 9.29
N ALA A 59 19.82 5.07 8.55
CA ALA A 59 19.34 6.38 8.98
C ALA A 59 18.39 6.26 10.18
N VAL A 60 17.61 5.18 10.23
CA VAL A 60 16.70 4.82 11.33
C VAL A 60 16.68 3.32 11.54
N GLY A 61 16.30 2.86 12.76
CA GLY A 61 16.01 1.46 13.05
C GLY A 61 14.50 1.24 13.23
N LEU A 62 13.99 0.05 12.88
CA LEU A 62 12.57 -0.28 13.08
C LEU A 62 12.13 -0.12 14.55
N ASP A 63 13.02 -0.37 15.49
CA ASP A 63 12.74 -0.31 16.92
C ASP A 63 13.20 1.01 17.57
N ASP A 64 13.63 2.00 16.77
CA ASP A 64 13.92 3.34 17.23
C ASP A 64 12.64 4.03 17.72
N PRO A 65 12.73 4.79 18.84
CA PRO A 65 11.60 5.55 19.36
C PRO A 65 11.09 6.56 18.34
N ALA A 66 9.78 6.52 18.07
CA ALA A 66 9.10 7.46 17.18
C ALA A 66 7.61 7.54 17.53
N GLY A 67 7.07 8.76 17.61
CA GLY A 67 5.67 9.00 17.96
C GLY A 67 5.41 9.07 19.46
N PRO A 68 4.29 8.50 19.97
CA PRO A 68 3.97 8.52 21.39
C PRO A 68 4.99 7.77 22.24
N GLU A 69 5.01 8.06 23.54
CA GLU A 69 5.89 7.36 24.48
C GLU A 69 5.71 5.83 24.36
N GLY A 70 6.82 5.12 24.18
CA GLY A 70 6.85 3.68 23.98
C GLY A 70 6.56 3.20 22.55
N ALA A 71 6.21 4.09 21.64
CA ALA A 71 6.06 3.73 20.21
C ALA A 71 7.41 3.75 19.48
N THR A 72 7.49 3.01 18.38
CA THR A 72 8.65 2.91 17.51
C THR A 72 8.24 3.07 16.05
N ILE A 73 9.20 3.16 15.14
CA ILE A 73 8.95 3.18 13.70
C ILE A 73 8.12 1.95 13.27
N ARG A 74 8.41 0.78 13.83
CA ARG A 74 7.62 -0.45 13.61
C ARG A 74 6.14 -0.27 13.97
N HIS A 75 5.86 0.40 15.09
CA HIS A 75 4.48 0.69 15.50
C HIS A 75 3.76 1.67 14.54
N LEU A 76 4.48 2.68 14.04
CA LEU A 76 3.94 3.64 13.06
C LEU A 76 3.58 2.94 11.75
N LEU A 77 4.51 2.16 11.18
CA LEU A 77 4.30 1.38 9.96
C LEU A 77 3.13 0.40 10.08
N ALA A 78 2.97 -0.25 11.24
CA ALA A 78 1.94 -1.26 11.46
C ALA A 78 0.61 -0.70 11.98
N HIS A 79 0.43 0.62 12.06
CA HIS A 79 -0.76 1.26 12.62
C HIS A 79 -1.09 0.87 14.06
N THR A 80 -0.06 0.66 14.87
CA THR A 80 -0.17 0.24 16.27
C THR A 80 0.45 1.24 17.26
N ALA A 81 0.84 2.43 16.79
CA ALA A 81 1.39 3.48 17.63
C ALA A 81 0.34 4.15 18.54
N GLY A 82 -0.94 3.93 18.28
CA GLY A 82 -2.04 4.43 19.11
C GLY A 82 -2.57 5.80 18.70
N TYR A 83 -2.11 6.41 17.63
CA TYR A 83 -2.65 7.67 17.11
C TYR A 83 -4.09 7.52 16.60
N ASP A 84 -4.85 8.61 16.70
CA ASP A 84 -6.11 8.80 15.97
C ASP A 84 -5.90 8.79 14.46
N PHE A 85 -6.99 8.65 13.70
CA PHE A 85 -6.94 8.62 12.23
C PHE A 85 -6.28 9.89 11.63
N SER A 86 -6.73 11.08 12.04
CA SER A 86 -6.36 12.37 11.47
C SER A 86 -5.87 13.41 12.47
N GLU A 87 -5.92 13.11 13.77
CA GLU A 87 -5.51 14.02 14.81
C GLU A 87 -4.30 13.47 15.58
N ARG A 88 -3.38 14.36 16.01
CA ARG A 88 -2.23 13.98 16.86
C ARG A 88 -2.65 13.65 18.30
N THR A 89 -3.79 12.98 18.43
CA THR A 89 -4.34 12.51 19.69
C THR A 89 -4.04 11.03 19.86
N VAL A 90 -3.53 10.64 21.02
CA VAL A 90 -3.26 9.24 21.37
C VAL A 90 -4.55 8.63 21.94
N ARG A 91 -5.02 7.53 21.32
CA ARG A 91 -6.25 6.80 21.68
C ARG A 91 -6.00 5.48 22.39
N ALA A 92 -4.78 4.95 22.29
CA ALA A 92 -4.38 3.69 22.93
C ALA A 92 -2.87 3.69 23.18
N ALA A 93 -2.39 2.85 24.08
CA ALA A 93 -0.97 2.61 24.21
C ALA A 93 -0.43 1.87 22.96
N PRO A 94 0.88 2.06 22.63
CA PRO A 94 1.49 1.34 21.53
C PRO A 94 1.34 -0.19 21.69
N GLY A 95 0.93 -0.86 20.60
CA GLY A 95 0.74 -2.31 20.60
C GLY A 95 -0.62 -2.80 21.11
N ASP A 96 -1.46 -1.97 21.74
CA ASP A 96 -2.74 -2.40 22.29
C ASP A 96 -3.82 -2.60 21.23
N ARG A 97 -3.80 -1.80 20.19
CA ARG A 97 -4.82 -1.78 19.14
C ARG A 97 -4.22 -1.45 17.79
N ARG A 98 -4.88 -1.95 16.74
CA ARG A 98 -4.62 -1.50 15.38
C ARG A 98 -5.59 -0.36 15.03
N ILE A 99 -5.08 0.86 15.09
CA ILE A 99 -5.81 2.07 14.74
C ILE A 99 -5.19 2.64 13.46
N TYR A 100 -5.87 2.45 12.34
CA TYR A 100 -5.44 3.02 11.07
C TYR A 100 -5.29 4.54 11.18
N SER A 101 -4.10 5.07 10.86
CA SER A 101 -3.75 6.45 11.14
C SER A 101 -2.96 7.09 10.00
N ASN A 102 -3.44 8.22 9.49
CA ASN A 102 -2.66 9.10 8.62
C ASN A 102 -1.56 9.81 9.41
N VAL A 103 -1.88 10.26 10.63
CA VAL A 103 -0.92 10.92 11.53
C VAL A 103 0.30 10.05 11.80
N GLY A 104 0.11 8.74 11.95
CA GLY A 104 1.23 7.81 12.14
C GLY A 104 2.23 7.85 10.98
N PHE A 105 1.75 7.97 9.74
CA PHE A 105 2.60 8.08 8.55
C PHE A 105 3.23 9.48 8.38
N GLU A 106 2.55 10.53 8.82
CA GLU A 106 3.13 11.88 8.88
C GLU A 106 4.28 11.94 9.89
N VAL A 107 4.08 11.37 11.09
CA VAL A 107 5.12 11.28 12.12
C VAL A 107 6.29 10.40 11.68
N LEU A 108 6.01 9.31 10.96
CA LEU A 108 7.05 8.47 10.36
C LEU A 108 7.93 9.26 9.40
N ALA A 109 7.32 10.01 8.48
CA ALA A 109 8.03 10.85 7.51
C ALA A 109 8.84 11.97 8.18
N GLU A 110 8.26 12.64 9.19
CA GLU A 110 8.95 13.64 10.00
C GLU A 110 10.19 13.06 10.71
N THR A 111 10.04 11.86 11.29
CA THR A 111 11.14 11.17 11.98
C THR A 111 12.27 10.81 11.00
N ILE A 112 11.95 10.34 9.81
CA ILE A 112 12.95 10.02 8.79
C ILE A 112 13.65 11.29 8.32
N ALA A 113 12.91 12.38 8.07
CA ALA A 113 13.48 13.66 7.67
C ALA A 113 14.42 14.23 8.74
N GLU A 114 14.03 14.15 10.02
CA GLU A 114 14.87 14.60 11.14
C GLU A 114 16.17 13.79 11.23
N ARG A 115 16.08 12.46 11.10
CA ARG A 115 17.23 11.55 11.27
C ARG A 115 18.17 11.56 10.06
N SER A 116 17.63 11.63 8.85
CA SER A 116 18.44 11.69 7.62
C SER A 116 18.98 13.09 7.31
N GLY A 117 18.34 14.13 7.83
CA GLY A 117 18.62 15.52 7.47
C GLY A 117 18.12 15.91 6.08
N ILE A 118 17.27 15.09 5.45
CA ILE A 118 16.72 15.28 4.11
C ILE A 118 15.20 15.39 4.24
N ASP A 119 14.59 16.39 3.58
CA ASP A 119 13.13 16.46 3.47
C ASP A 119 12.54 15.13 2.95
N PHE A 120 11.46 14.67 3.59
CA PHE A 120 10.95 13.32 3.30
C PHE A 120 10.50 13.11 1.85
N ALA A 121 9.87 14.12 1.22
CA ALA A 121 9.49 14.01 -0.18
C ALA A 121 10.72 13.88 -1.08
N SER A 122 11.77 14.65 -0.81
CA SER A 122 13.05 14.54 -1.50
C SER A 122 13.70 13.19 -1.24
N TYR A 123 13.68 12.72 0.00
CA TYR A 123 14.19 11.39 0.36
C TYR A 123 13.46 10.27 -0.41
N ALA A 124 12.14 10.25 -0.38
CA ALA A 124 11.33 9.26 -1.08
C ALA A 124 11.52 9.32 -2.61
N HIS A 125 11.66 10.52 -3.16
CA HIS A 125 11.93 10.71 -4.58
C HIS A 125 13.27 10.07 -4.97
N GLU A 126 14.35 10.39 -4.28
CA GLU A 126 15.70 9.89 -4.60
C GLU A 126 15.86 8.39 -4.28
N ALA A 127 15.28 7.94 -3.16
CA ALA A 127 15.42 6.57 -2.69
C ALA A 127 14.54 5.56 -3.45
N VAL A 128 13.39 5.98 -3.98
CA VAL A 128 12.41 5.08 -4.58
C VAL A 128 12.07 5.48 -6.01
N LEU A 129 11.63 6.72 -6.27
CA LEU A 129 11.07 7.08 -7.57
C LEU A 129 12.13 7.10 -8.67
N VAL A 130 13.29 7.71 -8.40
CA VAL A 130 14.39 7.81 -9.38
C VAL A 130 14.91 6.42 -9.78
N PRO A 131 15.30 5.54 -8.83
CA PRO A 131 15.80 4.21 -9.19
C PRO A 131 14.78 3.34 -9.94
N LEU A 132 13.49 3.47 -9.62
CA LEU A 132 12.41 2.73 -10.29
C LEU A 132 11.91 3.39 -11.57
N ALA A 133 12.51 4.54 -11.99
CA ALA A 133 12.08 5.32 -13.13
C ALA A 133 10.57 5.71 -13.10
N MET A 134 10.06 6.03 -11.93
CA MET A 134 8.67 6.47 -11.70
C MET A 134 8.53 7.97 -11.97
N THR A 135 8.74 8.38 -13.21
CA THR A 135 8.90 9.78 -13.62
C THR A 135 7.62 10.62 -13.62
N SER A 136 6.46 9.96 -13.55
CA SER A 136 5.14 10.59 -13.50
C SER A 136 4.50 10.51 -12.11
N THR A 137 5.30 10.17 -11.09
CA THR A 137 4.85 10.05 -9.71
C THR A 137 5.32 11.27 -8.92
N ASP A 138 4.40 11.87 -8.17
CA ASP A 138 4.66 12.97 -7.23
C ASP A 138 4.34 12.54 -5.80
N VAL A 139 5.28 12.75 -4.89
CA VAL A 139 5.18 12.46 -3.44
C VAL A 139 5.35 13.72 -2.59
N SER A 140 5.21 14.91 -3.18
CA SER A 140 5.37 16.19 -2.49
C SER A 140 4.21 16.50 -1.52
N GLY A 141 3.09 15.80 -1.65
CA GLY A 141 1.94 15.92 -0.76
C GLY A 141 2.12 15.17 0.57
N SER A 142 1.01 15.01 1.32
CA SER A 142 1.03 14.25 2.58
C SER A 142 1.57 12.82 2.36
N PRO A 143 2.55 12.37 3.17
CA PRO A 143 3.09 11.01 3.07
C PRO A 143 2.03 9.93 3.34
N ALA A 144 0.92 10.30 3.97
CA ALA A 144 -0.18 9.38 4.24
C ALA A 144 -1.17 9.22 3.08
N ALA A 145 -1.35 10.26 2.22
CA ALA A 145 -2.45 10.26 1.26
C ALA A 145 -2.27 11.23 0.07
N GLY A 146 -1.15 11.95 -0.02
CA GLY A 146 -0.99 13.08 -0.95
C GLY A 146 -0.23 12.76 -2.24
N ALA A 147 0.20 11.52 -2.46
CA ALA A 147 0.87 11.17 -3.70
C ALA A 147 -0.10 11.08 -4.89
N SER A 148 0.45 11.29 -6.08
CA SER A 148 -0.21 11.01 -7.36
C SER A 148 0.71 10.21 -8.26
N SER A 149 0.15 9.37 -9.14
CA SER A 149 0.93 8.49 -10.02
C SER A 149 0.13 8.02 -11.22
N THR A 150 0.79 7.30 -12.11
CA THR A 150 0.20 6.58 -13.24
C THR A 150 0.12 5.08 -12.97
N VAL A 151 -0.69 4.36 -13.75
CA VAL A 151 -0.75 2.90 -13.70
C VAL A 151 0.63 2.29 -14.02
N MET A 152 1.34 2.86 -15.01
CA MET A 152 2.64 2.33 -15.42
C MET A 152 3.73 2.55 -14.38
N ASP A 153 3.76 3.68 -13.68
CA ASP A 153 4.71 3.90 -12.59
C ASP A 153 4.42 2.96 -11.41
N LEU A 154 3.14 2.80 -11.03
CA LEU A 154 2.79 1.83 -9.99
C LEU A 154 3.00 0.37 -10.43
N ALA A 155 2.94 0.05 -11.72
CA ALA A 155 3.32 -1.27 -12.22
C ALA A 155 4.83 -1.54 -12.02
N ARG A 156 5.70 -0.53 -12.19
CA ARG A 156 7.13 -0.62 -11.84
C ARG A 156 7.33 -0.87 -10.35
N PHE A 157 6.61 -0.15 -9.52
CA PHE A 157 6.63 -0.35 -8.07
C PHE A 157 6.08 -1.73 -7.67
N ALA A 158 5.02 -2.22 -8.32
CA ALA A 158 4.49 -3.56 -8.11
C ALA A 158 5.48 -4.66 -8.51
N ALA A 159 6.27 -4.44 -9.56
CA ALA A 159 7.37 -5.32 -9.95
C ALA A 159 8.46 -5.35 -8.86
N GLU A 160 8.83 -4.19 -8.33
CA GLU A 160 9.80 -4.05 -7.23
C GLU A 160 9.32 -4.78 -5.96
N LEU A 161 8.03 -4.70 -5.59
CA LEU A 161 7.48 -5.42 -4.45
C LEU A 161 7.54 -6.96 -4.60
N GLN A 162 7.51 -7.47 -5.84
CA GLN A 162 7.59 -8.90 -6.12
C GLN A 162 9.05 -9.39 -6.28
N ARG A 163 9.92 -8.52 -6.79
CA ARG A 163 11.34 -8.81 -7.03
C ARG A 163 12.18 -7.60 -6.64
N PRO A 164 12.41 -7.40 -5.35
CA PRO A 164 13.09 -6.21 -4.86
C PRO A 164 14.52 -6.09 -5.38
N THR A 165 14.87 -4.88 -5.79
CA THR A 165 16.20 -4.49 -6.26
C THR A 165 16.81 -3.37 -5.41
N LEU A 166 15.97 -2.59 -4.73
CA LEU A 166 16.38 -1.49 -3.86
C LEU A 166 16.53 -1.93 -2.40
N LEU A 167 15.73 -2.93 -1.99
CA LEU A 167 15.77 -3.52 -0.65
C LEU A 167 16.25 -4.97 -0.72
N HIS A 168 16.78 -5.44 0.38
CA HIS A 168 17.04 -6.87 0.52
C HIS A 168 15.71 -7.66 0.48
N PRO A 169 15.65 -8.81 -0.21
CA PRO A 169 14.42 -9.60 -0.29
C PRO A 169 13.81 -9.97 1.08
N GLU A 170 14.64 -10.19 2.10
CA GLU A 170 14.18 -10.48 3.46
C GLU A 170 13.47 -9.29 4.11
N THR A 171 13.89 -8.04 3.82
CA THR A 171 13.24 -6.83 4.31
C THR A 171 11.83 -6.70 3.74
N VAL A 172 11.65 -6.94 2.44
CA VAL A 172 10.33 -6.93 1.82
C VAL A 172 9.48 -8.08 2.33
N ALA A 173 10.06 -9.27 2.53
CA ALA A 173 9.35 -10.42 3.09
C ALA A 173 8.90 -10.17 4.55
N GLU A 174 9.73 -9.54 5.39
CA GLU A 174 9.33 -9.08 6.73
C GLU A 174 8.19 -8.06 6.64
N ALA A 175 8.33 -7.06 5.78
CA ALA A 175 7.32 -6.01 5.62
C ALA A 175 5.97 -6.54 5.13
N ALA A 176 5.95 -7.57 4.29
CA ALA A 176 4.76 -8.26 3.81
C ALA A 176 4.29 -9.40 4.75
N SER A 177 4.85 -9.50 5.94
CA SER A 177 4.47 -10.48 6.97
C SER A 177 3.73 -9.79 8.12
N VAL A 178 2.92 -10.57 8.86
CA VAL A 178 2.11 -10.02 9.96
C VAL A 178 3.00 -9.51 11.10
N VAL A 179 2.82 -8.24 11.44
CA VAL A 179 3.47 -7.58 12.59
C VAL A 179 2.42 -7.28 13.65
N PHE A 180 2.71 -7.54 14.92
CA PHE A 180 1.75 -7.45 16.04
C PHE A 180 0.47 -8.25 15.74
N PRO A 181 0.53 -9.60 15.69
CA PRO A 181 -0.58 -10.45 15.28
C PRO A 181 -1.74 -10.40 16.28
N GLY A 182 -2.95 -10.65 15.77
CA GLY A 182 -4.15 -10.84 16.58
C GLY A 182 -4.84 -9.56 17.03
N LEU A 183 -4.38 -8.39 16.59
CA LEU A 183 -5.01 -7.12 16.93
C LEU A 183 -6.25 -6.87 16.07
N ASP A 184 -7.35 -6.51 16.75
CA ASP A 184 -8.57 -6.08 16.07
C ASP A 184 -8.41 -4.69 15.45
N GLY A 185 -9.16 -4.43 14.39
CA GLY A 185 -9.21 -3.12 13.76
C GLY A 185 -10.37 -2.97 12.79
N VAL A 186 -10.38 -1.86 12.07
CA VAL A 186 -11.40 -1.54 11.06
C VAL A 186 -10.73 -1.40 9.71
N VAL A 187 -11.26 -2.08 8.70
CA VAL A 187 -10.94 -1.81 7.29
C VAL A 187 -12.03 -0.90 6.75
N PRO A 188 -11.71 0.33 6.32
CA PRO A 188 -12.71 1.27 5.82
C PRO A 188 -13.57 0.66 4.72
N GLY A 189 -14.90 0.79 4.84
CA GLY A 189 -15.87 0.20 3.90
C GLY A 189 -16.14 -1.30 4.08
N PHE A 190 -15.28 -2.03 4.83
CA PHE A 190 -15.41 -3.48 5.05
C PHE A 190 -15.63 -3.85 6.54
N GLY A 191 -15.69 -2.84 7.41
CA GLY A 191 -16.06 -3.01 8.81
C GLY A 191 -14.93 -3.54 9.70
N ARG A 192 -15.33 -4.01 10.89
CA ARG A 192 -14.40 -4.53 11.90
C ARG A 192 -13.91 -5.91 11.51
N GLN A 193 -12.59 -6.08 11.54
CA GLN A 193 -11.89 -7.34 11.31
C GLN A 193 -11.27 -7.86 12.62
N ARG A 194 -11.27 -9.19 12.79
CA ARG A 194 -10.75 -9.87 13.98
C ARG A 194 -10.04 -11.17 13.58
N PRO A 195 -8.72 -11.13 13.41
CA PRO A 195 -7.81 -9.98 13.50
C PRO A 195 -7.89 -9.05 12.30
N ASN A 196 -7.29 -7.85 12.42
CA ASN A 196 -6.99 -6.95 11.31
C ASN A 196 -5.47 -6.90 11.10
N ASP A 197 -4.92 -7.94 10.51
CA ASP A 197 -3.49 -8.11 10.39
C ASP A 197 -2.87 -7.21 9.31
N TRP A 198 -1.69 -6.69 9.64
CA TRP A 198 -0.88 -5.78 8.84
C TRP A 198 0.59 -6.13 8.95
N GLY A 199 1.34 -5.81 7.90
CA GLY A 199 2.79 -5.79 7.89
C GLY A 199 3.34 -4.39 8.17
N LEU A 200 4.53 -4.11 7.69
CA LEU A 200 5.18 -2.80 7.80
C LEU A 200 4.72 -1.89 6.65
N GLY A 201 3.58 -1.24 6.83
CA GLY A 201 2.97 -0.35 5.84
C GLY A 201 2.06 -1.01 4.83
N PHE A 202 1.97 -2.33 4.83
CA PHE A 202 1.09 -3.11 3.95
C PHE A 202 -0.08 -3.71 4.71
N GLU A 203 -1.29 -3.52 4.20
CA GLU A 203 -2.42 -4.33 4.66
C GLU A 203 -2.23 -5.77 4.16
N ILE A 204 -2.42 -6.74 5.04
CA ILE A 204 -2.37 -8.17 4.70
C ILE A 204 -3.80 -8.71 4.71
N ARG A 205 -4.19 -9.39 3.63
CA ARG A 205 -5.52 -9.96 3.51
C ARG A 205 -5.86 -10.92 4.64
N ASP A 206 -4.95 -11.87 4.91
CA ASP A 206 -5.16 -12.93 5.87
C ASP A 206 -6.56 -13.59 5.72
N GLY A 207 -7.26 -13.84 6.80
CA GLY A 207 -8.63 -14.38 6.84
C GLY A 207 -9.74 -13.32 6.79
N LYS A 208 -9.45 -12.06 6.48
CA LYS A 208 -10.45 -10.98 6.46
C LYS A 208 -11.57 -11.25 5.47
N SER A 209 -12.82 -11.07 5.92
CA SER A 209 -14.02 -11.19 5.11
C SER A 209 -15.16 -10.36 5.70
N PRO A 210 -15.80 -9.46 4.94
CA PRO A 210 -15.47 -9.09 3.55
C PRO A 210 -14.12 -8.36 3.43
N HIS A 211 -13.56 -8.33 2.21
CA HIS A 211 -12.30 -7.67 1.90
C HIS A 211 -12.33 -7.02 0.52
N TRP A 212 -11.48 -6.02 0.29
CA TRP A 212 -11.42 -5.29 -1.00
C TRP A 212 -10.74 -6.10 -2.13
N THR A 213 -9.93 -7.11 -1.80
CA THR A 213 -9.47 -8.11 -2.77
C THR A 213 -10.48 -9.24 -2.91
N GLY A 214 -10.30 -10.11 -3.90
CA GLY A 214 -11.22 -11.20 -4.19
C GLY A 214 -11.16 -12.37 -3.21
N ALA A 215 -12.14 -13.26 -3.31
CA ALA A 215 -12.19 -14.50 -2.53
C ALA A 215 -11.10 -15.51 -2.93
N GLN A 216 -10.62 -15.43 -4.19
CA GLN A 216 -9.54 -16.25 -4.72
C GLN A 216 -8.14 -15.76 -4.32
N SER A 217 -8.04 -14.56 -3.76
CA SER A 217 -6.76 -14.04 -3.26
C SER A 217 -6.23 -14.89 -2.11
N SER A 218 -4.91 -15.15 -2.12
CA SER A 218 -4.29 -15.90 -1.03
C SER A 218 -4.34 -15.13 0.30
N PRO A 219 -4.26 -15.79 1.46
CA PRO A 219 -4.13 -15.11 2.74
C PRO A 219 -2.88 -14.22 2.82
N ARG A 220 -1.86 -14.51 2.01
CA ARG A 220 -0.62 -13.73 1.95
C ARG A 220 -0.69 -12.51 1.04
N THR A 221 -1.82 -12.29 0.36
CA THR A 221 -2.03 -11.08 -0.44
C THR A 221 -1.86 -9.84 0.42
N PHE A 222 -1.06 -8.89 -0.05
CA PHE A 222 -0.80 -7.64 0.65
C PHE A 222 -0.89 -6.44 -0.30
N GLY A 223 -1.05 -5.26 0.24
CA GLY A 223 -1.14 -4.03 -0.52
C GLY A 223 -1.91 -2.94 0.19
N HIS A 224 -2.56 -2.09 -0.56
CA HIS A 224 -3.41 -1.03 -0.02
C HIS A 224 -4.41 -0.53 -1.06
N PHE A 225 -5.54 0.02 -0.59
CA PHE A 225 -6.44 0.79 -1.43
C PHE A 225 -6.55 2.24 -0.94
N GLY A 226 -7.01 3.11 -1.83
CA GLY A 226 -7.15 4.54 -1.59
C GLY A 226 -8.59 5.03 -1.71
N GLN A 227 -8.93 6.04 -0.90
CA GLN A 227 -10.23 6.70 -0.95
C GLN A 227 -10.54 7.28 -2.33
N SER A 228 -9.52 7.61 -3.13
CA SER A 228 -9.67 8.09 -4.52
C SER A 228 -10.07 7.02 -5.54
N GLY A 229 -10.45 5.81 -5.11
CA GLY A 229 -10.86 4.72 -6.01
C GLY A 229 -9.69 3.99 -6.65
N THR A 230 -8.62 3.80 -5.90
CA THR A 230 -7.35 3.25 -6.37
C THR A 230 -6.93 2.06 -5.52
N PHE A 231 -6.17 1.13 -6.08
CA PHE A 231 -5.54 0.07 -5.32
C PHE A 231 -4.28 -0.47 -5.99
N LEU A 232 -3.42 -1.06 -5.17
CA LEU A 232 -2.34 -1.95 -5.56
C LEU A 232 -2.35 -3.15 -4.62
N TRP A 233 -2.38 -4.36 -5.18
CA TRP A 233 -2.18 -5.59 -4.41
C TRP A 233 -1.11 -6.47 -5.05
N VAL A 234 -0.45 -7.27 -4.21
CA VAL A 234 0.49 -8.34 -4.58
C VAL A 234 0.00 -9.63 -3.94
N ASP A 235 -0.16 -10.68 -4.73
CA ASP A 235 -0.43 -12.05 -4.27
C ASP A 235 0.79 -12.92 -4.54
N PRO A 236 1.63 -13.20 -3.54
CA PRO A 236 2.87 -13.94 -3.73
C PRO A 236 2.65 -15.42 -4.08
N GLU A 237 1.49 -16.01 -3.73
CA GLU A 237 1.17 -17.39 -4.10
C GLU A 237 0.70 -17.49 -5.55
N ALA A 238 -0.02 -16.49 -6.02
CA ALA A 238 -0.40 -16.38 -7.43
C ALA A 238 0.77 -15.89 -8.30
N GLN A 239 1.82 -15.32 -7.70
CA GLN A 239 2.94 -14.66 -8.40
C GLN A 239 2.48 -13.51 -9.31
N LEU A 240 1.51 -12.75 -8.82
CA LEU A 240 0.88 -11.64 -9.52
C LEU A 240 0.76 -10.41 -8.62
N ALA A 241 0.80 -9.25 -9.25
CA ALA A 241 0.35 -8.01 -8.67
C ALA A 241 -0.64 -7.33 -9.62
N CYS A 242 -1.50 -6.49 -9.08
CA CYS A 242 -2.43 -5.71 -9.88
C CYS A 242 -2.54 -4.28 -9.33
N VAL A 243 -2.57 -3.35 -10.26
CA VAL A 243 -2.81 -1.92 -10.02
C VAL A 243 -4.10 -1.55 -10.71
N ALA A 244 -4.96 -0.79 -10.05
CA ALA A 244 -6.07 -0.09 -10.71
C ALA A 244 -6.23 1.30 -10.12
N LEU A 245 -6.35 2.30 -11.00
CA LEU A 245 -6.50 3.70 -10.66
C LEU A 245 -7.73 4.25 -11.36
N SER A 246 -8.59 4.96 -10.63
CA SER A 246 -9.79 5.60 -11.18
C SER A 246 -9.97 7.02 -10.64
N ASP A 247 -10.88 7.75 -11.21
CA ASP A 247 -11.22 9.14 -10.86
C ASP A 247 -12.51 9.27 -10.04
N ARG A 248 -12.98 8.16 -9.45
CA ARG A 248 -14.16 8.15 -8.58
C ARG A 248 -13.80 7.63 -7.21
N ASP A 249 -14.14 8.39 -6.18
CA ASP A 249 -13.92 8.00 -4.80
C ASP A 249 -14.47 6.60 -4.48
N PHE A 250 -13.69 5.87 -3.64
CA PHE A 250 -14.11 4.59 -3.08
C PHE A 250 -15.47 4.71 -2.40
N GLY A 251 -16.30 3.71 -2.65
CA GLY A 251 -17.64 3.63 -2.08
C GLY A 251 -18.29 2.27 -2.37
N PRO A 252 -19.61 2.16 -2.22
CA PRO A 252 -20.31 0.88 -2.45
C PRO A 252 -20.02 0.25 -3.82
N TRP A 253 -19.85 1.06 -4.86
CA TRP A 253 -19.51 0.58 -6.21
C TRP A 253 -18.19 -0.20 -6.21
N ALA A 254 -17.15 0.34 -5.58
CA ALA A 254 -15.83 -0.29 -5.54
C ALA A 254 -15.85 -1.57 -4.70
N ALA A 255 -16.52 -1.54 -3.55
CA ALA A 255 -16.70 -2.71 -2.70
C ALA A 255 -17.43 -3.86 -3.40
N GLU A 256 -18.28 -3.56 -4.39
CA GLU A 256 -18.99 -4.55 -5.22
C GLU A 256 -18.11 -5.11 -6.34
N VAL A 257 -17.43 -4.23 -7.11
CA VAL A 257 -16.76 -4.65 -8.35
C VAL A 257 -15.31 -5.12 -8.16
N TRP A 258 -14.56 -4.58 -7.18
CA TRP A 258 -13.15 -4.90 -6.99
C TRP A 258 -12.89 -6.36 -6.64
N PRO A 259 -13.65 -7.02 -5.72
CA PRO A 259 -13.44 -8.44 -5.43
C PRO A 259 -13.68 -9.32 -6.65
N THR A 260 -14.73 -9.06 -7.42
CA THR A 260 -15.04 -9.82 -8.65
C THR A 260 -13.97 -9.62 -9.72
N PHE A 261 -13.47 -8.37 -9.88
CA PHE A 261 -12.38 -8.05 -10.79
C PHE A 261 -11.09 -8.79 -10.39
N THR A 262 -10.72 -8.74 -9.11
CA THR A 262 -9.53 -9.44 -8.59
C THR A 262 -9.62 -10.95 -8.82
N ASP A 263 -10.77 -11.57 -8.56
CA ASP A 263 -10.99 -13.00 -8.80
C ASP A 263 -10.86 -13.35 -10.29
N ALA A 264 -11.37 -12.50 -11.19
CA ALA A 264 -11.22 -12.69 -12.62
C ALA A 264 -9.76 -12.59 -13.08
N VAL A 265 -9.00 -11.61 -12.56
CA VAL A 265 -7.56 -11.49 -12.83
C VAL A 265 -6.80 -12.72 -12.38
N LEU A 266 -7.05 -13.19 -11.16
CA LEU A 266 -6.40 -14.39 -10.62
C LEU A 266 -6.77 -15.63 -11.42
N ALA A 267 -8.05 -15.80 -11.82
CA ALA A 267 -8.49 -16.94 -12.60
C ALA A 267 -7.86 -16.98 -14.01
N GLU A 268 -7.62 -15.82 -14.64
CA GLU A 268 -7.05 -15.74 -15.99
C GLU A 268 -5.52 -15.89 -15.98
N HIS A 269 -4.81 -15.34 -14.98
CA HIS A 269 -3.36 -15.18 -15.01
C HIS A 269 -2.59 -16.03 -14.00
N ARG A 270 -3.25 -16.66 -13.01
CA ARG A 270 -2.60 -17.60 -12.09
C ARG A 270 -2.08 -18.81 -12.89
N ARG A 271 -0.79 -19.09 -12.74
CA ARG A 271 -0.11 -20.24 -13.38
C ARG A 271 -0.11 -21.48 -12.50
#